data_eedaba036f2d2e3b68288c1007717123
#
_entry.id   eedaba036f2d2e3b68288c1007717123
#
_cell.length_a   1.000
_cell.length_b   1.000
_cell.length_c   1.000
_cell.angle_alpha   90.00
_cell.angle_beta   90.00
_cell.angle_gamma   90.00
#
_symmetry.space_group_name_H-M   'P 1'
#
loop_
_entity.id
_entity.type
_entity.pdbx_description
1 polymer ?
#
loop_
_entity_poly.entity_id
_entity_poly.type
_entity_poly.pdbx_seq_one_letter_code
_entity_poly.pdbx_strand_id
1 'polypeptide(L)'
;MRCPVCGAPETRVIETRSTDEGRVNRRRRECPECQNRFTTYERLEEKNYLWVVKKSGSREAFDRSKLIKGLQRACEKLAVPLERIEEAAASIEARLRGSGQGEVAASAIGEYAAEELRKIDKVAYV
;
A
#
# COMPACT_ATOMS: atom_id res chain seq x y z
N MET A 1 14.11 14.00 -19.30
CA MET A 1 14.68 13.50 -18.01
C MET A 1 16.12 13.94 -17.87
N ARG A 2 16.50 14.41 -16.74
CA ARG A 2 17.84 14.93 -16.46
C ARG A 2 18.90 13.82 -16.43
N CYS A 3 20.08 14.08 -16.99
CA CYS A 3 21.19 13.14 -16.96
C CYS A 3 21.73 12.98 -15.53
N PRO A 4 21.84 11.73 -15.02
CA PRO A 4 22.34 11.51 -13.66
C PRO A 4 23.85 11.76 -13.50
N VAL A 5 24.60 11.87 -14.61
CA VAL A 5 26.05 12.06 -14.59
C VAL A 5 26.42 13.54 -14.68
N CYS A 6 25.94 14.25 -15.71
CA CYS A 6 26.32 15.65 -15.96
C CYS A 6 25.25 16.67 -15.58
N GLY A 7 24.03 16.23 -15.27
CA GLY A 7 22.93 17.12 -14.91
C GLY A 7 22.28 17.83 -16.09
N ALA A 8 22.59 17.49 -17.33
CA ALA A 8 21.93 18.07 -18.49
C ALA A 8 20.41 17.91 -18.37
N PRO A 9 19.60 18.94 -18.66
CA PRO A 9 18.16 18.92 -18.37
C PRO A 9 17.38 17.94 -19.24
N GLU A 10 17.88 17.59 -20.40
CA GLU A 10 17.21 16.69 -21.33
C GLU A 10 18.09 15.55 -21.78
N THR A 11 17.49 14.39 -21.96
CA THR A 11 18.10 13.20 -22.52
C THR A 11 17.14 12.58 -23.51
N ARG A 12 17.65 11.77 -24.45
CA ARG A 12 16.80 11.15 -25.47
C ARG A 12 16.65 9.66 -25.22
N VAL A 13 15.51 9.13 -25.62
CA VAL A 13 15.23 7.69 -25.56
C VAL A 13 15.77 7.05 -26.85
N ILE A 14 16.67 6.09 -26.73
CA ILE A 14 17.24 5.37 -27.85
C ILE A 14 16.65 3.98 -28.09
N GLU A 15 16.05 3.41 -27.06
CA GLU A 15 15.40 2.10 -27.12
C GLU A 15 14.30 2.02 -26.06
N THR A 16 13.19 1.37 -26.40
CA THR A 16 12.11 1.07 -25.47
C THR A 16 11.74 -0.40 -25.60
N ARG A 17 11.63 -1.10 -24.47
CA ARG A 17 11.16 -2.47 -24.40
C ARG A 17 10.05 -2.60 -23.38
N SER A 18 9.00 -3.31 -23.76
CA SER A 18 7.93 -3.66 -22.85
C SER A 18 8.33 -4.92 -22.06
N THR A 19 8.15 -4.87 -20.75
CA THR A 19 8.42 -5.99 -19.83
C THR A 19 7.22 -6.22 -18.92
N ASP A 20 7.23 -7.29 -18.14
CA ASP A 20 6.17 -7.61 -17.18
C ASP A 20 4.77 -7.58 -17.81
N GLU A 21 4.61 -8.33 -18.93
CA GLU A 21 3.35 -8.44 -19.65
C GLU A 21 2.77 -7.09 -20.09
N GLY A 22 3.63 -6.14 -20.42
CA GLY A 22 3.23 -4.81 -20.87
C GLY A 22 2.98 -3.79 -19.76
N ARG A 23 3.21 -4.16 -18.50
CA ARG A 23 2.98 -3.27 -17.35
C ARG A 23 4.10 -2.31 -17.09
N VAL A 24 5.28 -2.59 -17.64
CA VAL A 24 6.50 -1.82 -17.41
C VAL A 24 7.15 -1.54 -18.76
N ASN A 25 7.54 -0.30 -18.99
CA ASN A 25 8.39 0.07 -20.13
C ASN A 25 9.81 0.33 -19.63
N ARG A 26 10.75 -0.41 -20.19
CA ARG A 26 12.18 -0.19 -19.94
C ARG A 26 12.70 0.72 -21.05
N ARG A 27 13.22 1.89 -20.68
CA ARG A 27 13.73 2.86 -21.64
C ARG A 27 15.23 3.01 -21.48
N ARG A 28 15.95 2.85 -22.58
CA ARG A 28 17.38 3.14 -22.63
C ARG A 28 17.51 4.59 -23.11
N ARG A 29 18.24 5.40 -22.34
CA ARG A 29 18.41 6.83 -22.59
C ARG A 29 19.88 7.16 -22.81
N GLU A 30 20.12 8.22 -23.60
CA GLU A 30 21.45 8.74 -23.85
C GLU A 30 21.45 10.26 -23.65
N CYS A 31 22.46 10.75 -22.93
CA CYS A 31 22.66 12.17 -22.77
C CYS A 31 23.39 12.73 -24.01
N PRO A 32 22.84 13.76 -24.68
CA PRO A 32 23.51 14.37 -25.84
C PRO A 32 24.77 15.16 -25.46
N GLU A 33 24.89 15.55 -24.18
CA GLU A 33 26.02 16.35 -23.70
C GLU A 33 27.24 15.48 -23.34
N CYS A 34 27.05 14.46 -22.52
CA CYS A 34 28.14 13.62 -22.05
C CYS A 34 28.18 12.19 -22.63
N GLN A 35 27.20 11.85 -23.48
CA GLN A 35 27.04 10.53 -24.10
C GLN A 35 26.85 9.37 -23.11
N ASN A 36 26.62 9.66 -21.86
CA ASN A 36 26.31 8.62 -20.88
C ASN A 36 24.96 7.97 -21.23
N ARG A 37 24.91 6.66 -21.13
CA ARG A 37 23.68 5.89 -21.32
C ARG A 37 23.22 5.34 -19.98
N PHE A 38 21.92 5.41 -19.75
CA PHE A 38 21.31 4.93 -18.51
C PHE A 38 19.93 4.35 -18.81
N THR A 39 19.45 3.53 -17.91
CA THR A 39 18.15 2.87 -18.03
C THR A 39 17.15 3.49 -17.08
N THR A 40 15.94 3.73 -17.57
CA THR A 40 14.81 4.16 -16.76
C THR A 40 13.66 3.18 -16.94
N TYR A 41 12.77 3.14 -15.97
CA TYR A 41 11.59 2.31 -16.00
C TYR A 41 10.36 3.18 -15.84
N GLU A 42 9.38 2.95 -16.69
CA GLU A 42 8.07 3.56 -16.57
C GLU A 42 7.09 2.48 -16.13
N ARG A 43 6.44 2.71 -15.00
CA ARG A 43 5.45 1.81 -14.43
C ARG A 43 4.16 2.56 -14.22
N LEU A 44 3.06 1.83 -14.32
CA LEU A 44 1.80 2.40 -13.86
C LEU A 44 1.92 2.70 -12.37
N GLU A 45 1.44 3.87 -11.98
CA GLU A 45 1.32 4.18 -10.57
C GLU A 45 0.35 3.17 -9.97
N GLU A 46 0.86 2.34 -9.06
CA GLU A 46 0.00 1.39 -8.37
C GLU A 46 -0.93 2.17 -7.46
N LYS A 47 -2.21 2.22 -7.85
CA LYS A 47 -3.25 2.81 -7.01
C LYS A 47 -3.62 1.85 -5.88
N ASN A 48 -2.62 1.31 -5.20
CA ASN A 48 -2.80 0.51 -4.01
C ASN A 48 -2.99 1.36 -2.76
N TYR A 49 -3.18 2.68 -2.93
CA TYR A 49 -3.52 3.55 -1.84
C TYR A 49 -4.96 3.27 -1.40
N LEU A 50 -5.09 2.86 -0.16
CA LEU A 50 -6.36 2.77 0.51
C LEU A 50 -6.45 3.97 1.44
N TRP A 51 -7.45 4.83 1.19
CA TRP A 51 -7.68 6.04 1.97
C TRP A 51 -8.76 5.81 3.00
N VAL A 52 -8.49 6.24 4.23
CA VAL A 52 -9.46 6.22 5.32
C VAL A 52 -10.07 7.60 5.44
N VAL A 53 -11.39 7.69 5.31
CA VAL A 53 -12.14 8.94 5.45
C VAL A 53 -12.66 9.03 6.88
N LYS A 54 -12.18 10.03 7.61
CA LYS A 54 -12.60 10.30 9.00
C LYS A 54 -13.93 11.05 9.04
N LYS A 55 -14.58 11.04 10.20
CA LYS A 55 -15.84 11.79 10.42
C LYS A 55 -15.72 13.28 10.09
N SER A 56 -14.54 13.86 10.29
CA SER A 56 -14.25 15.26 9.95
C SER A 56 -14.18 15.53 8.45
N GLY A 57 -14.20 14.48 7.62
CA GLY A 57 -14.01 14.56 6.17
C GLY A 57 -12.54 14.52 5.75
N SER A 58 -11.60 14.52 6.70
CA SER A 58 -10.18 14.40 6.38
C SER A 58 -9.84 12.98 5.95
N ARG A 59 -8.86 12.87 5.05
CA ARG A 59 -8.37 11.60 4.53
C ARG A 59 -7.00 11.28 5.10
N GLU A 60 -6.81 10.01 5.40
CA GLU A 60 -5.55 9.48 5.90
C GLU A 60 -5.25 8.19 5.16
N ALA A 61 -3.98 7.95 4.83
CA ALA A 61 -3.58 6.68 4.21
C ALA A 61 -3.80 5.54 5.21
N PHE A 62 -4.33 4.42 4.73
CA PHE A 62 -4.47 3.23 5.56
C PHE A 62 -3.10 2.77 6.04
N ASP A 63 -2.98 2.53 7.34
CA ASP A 63 -1.75 2.06 7.96
C ASP A 63 -2.06 0.81 8.80
N ARG A 64 -1.53 -0.32 8.36
CA ARG A 64 -1.71 -1.60 9.04
C ARG A 64 -1.20 -1.55 10.48
N SER A 65 -0.12 -0.82 10.74
CA SER A 65 0.44 -0.66 12.08
C SER A 65 -0.54 -0.02 13.05
N LYS A 66 -1.28 0.99 12.60
CA LYS A 66 -2.32 1.64 13.41
C LYS A 66 -3.47 0.69 13.73
N LEU A 67 -3.88 -0.10 12.74
CA LEU A 67 -4.91 -1.12 12.94
C LEU A 67 -4.47 -2.16 13.94
N ILE A 68 -3.25 -2.67 13.83
CA ILE A 68 -2.69 -3.64 14.76
C ILE A 68 -2.66 -3.07 16.18
N LYS A 69 -2.19 -1.83 16.36
CA LYS A 69 -2.17 -1.17 17.68
C LYS A 69 -3.56 -1.04 18.28
N GLY A 70 -4.55 -0.69 17.45
CA GLY A 70 -5.94 -0.62 17.90
C GLY A 70 -6.49 -1.96 18.35
N LEU A 71 -6.21 -3.02 17.59
CA LEU A 71 -6.61 -4.39 17.96
C LEU A 71 -5.88 -4.86 19.23
N GLN A 72 -4.60 -4.55 19.39
CA GLN A 72 -3.83 -4.87 20.60
C GLN A 72 -4.44 -4.22 21.83
N ARG A 73 -4.81 -2.95 21.75
CA ARG A 73 -5.47 -2.25 22.86
C ARG A 73 -6.79 -2.90 23.25
N ALA A 74 -7.59 -3.30 22.27
CA ALA A 74 -8.84 -3.98 22.52
C ALA A 74 -8.66 -5.35 23.15
N CYS A 75 -7.52 -6.00 22.94
CA CYS A 75 -7.19 -7.32 23.44
C CYS A 75 -6.27 -7.30 24.67
N GLU A 76 -5.98 -6.15 25.29
CA GLU A 76 -5.07 -6.03 26.43
C GLU A 76 -5.41 -6.95 27.59
N LYS A 77 -6.69 -7.16 27.84
CA LYS A 77 -7.17 -8.02 28.93
C LYS A 77 -7.31 -9.49 28.54
N LEU A 78 -7.03 -9.80 27.28
CA LEU A 78 -7.14 -11.14 26.74
C LEU A 78 -5.73 -11.65 26.37
N ALA A 79 -5.45 -12.92 26.65
CA ALA A 79 -4.17 -13.52 26.28
C ALA A 79 -4.17 -13.92 24.80
N VAL A 80 -4.18 -12.93 23.91
CA VAL A 80 -4.21 -13.16 22.46
C VAL A 80 -2.80 -13.02 21.88
N PRO A 81 -2.30 -14.05 21.16
CA PRO A 81 -1.00 -13.97 20.52
C PRO A 81 -0.95 -12.87 19.46
N LEU A 82 0.20 -12.21 19.32
CA LEU A 82 0.40 -11.19 18.30
C LEU A 82 0.10 -11.71 16.89
N GLU A 83 0.48 -12.95 16.60
CA GLU A 83 0.19 -13.59 15.31
C GLU A 83 -1.30 -13.58 14.97
N ARG A 84 -2.15 -13.83 15.94
CA ARG A 84 -3.60 -13.82 15.77
C ARG A 84 -4.12 -12.42 15.47
N ILE A 85 -3.55 -11.41 16.11
CA ILE A 85 -3.87 -10.00 15.87
C ILE A 85 -3.43 -9.60 14.46
N GLU A 86 -2.24 -10.02 14.04
CA GLU A 86 -1.74 -9.76 12.68
C GLU A 86 -2.59 -10.42 11.61
N GLU A 87 -3.06 -11.64 11.84
CA GLU A 87 -3.99 -12.35 10.95
C GLU A 87 -5.31 -11.59 10.82
N ALA A 88 -5.85 -11.09 11.92
CA ALA A 88 -7.08 -10.31 11.93
C ALA A 88 -6.90 -9.01 11.15
N ALA A 89 -5.78 -8.32 11.34
CA ALA A 89 -5.46 -7.09 10.60
C ALA A 89 -5.34 -7.36 9.09
N ALA A 90 -4.68 -8.44 8.70
CA ALA A 90 -4.54 -8.84 7.31
C ALA A 90 -5.90 -9.17 6.67
N SER A 91 -6.78 -9.85 7.39
CA SER A 91 -8.13 -10.17 6.96
C SER A 91 -8.96 -8.91 6.72
N ILE A 92 -8.91 -7.95 7.63
CA ILE A 92 -9.59 -6.67 7.52
C ILE A 92 -9.09 -5.91 6.29
N GLU A 93 -7.77 -5.80 6.14
CA GLU A 93 -7.16 -5.11 4.99
C GLU A 93 -7.58 -5.75 3.66
N ALA A 94 -7.57 -7.07 3.57
CA ALA A 94 -7.99 -7.78 2.37
C ALA A 94 -9.45 -7.48 2.00
N ARG A 95 -10.34 -7.43 2.98
CA ARG A 95 -11.75 -7.08 2.77
C ARG A 95 -11.91 -5.65 2.27
N LEU A 96 -11.15 -4.72 2.85
CA LEU A 96 -11.19 -3.31 2.45
C LEU A 96 -10.69 -3.11 1.02
N ARG A 97 -9.60 -3.77 0.67
CA ARG A 97 -9.03 -3.68 -0.69
C ARG A 97 -9.89 -4.41 -1.71
N GLY A 98 -10.56 -5.47 -1.32
CA GLY A 98 -11.46 -6.23 -2.18
C GLY A 98 -12.70 -5.45 -2.62
N SER A 99 -13.06 -4.37 -1.91
CA SER A 99 -14.18 -3.51 -2.31
C SER A 99 -13.89 -2.70 -3.58
N GLY A 100 -12.61 -2.53 -3.93
CA GLY A 100 -12.18 -1.85 -5.15
C GLY A 100 -12.41 -0.33 -5.17
N GLN A 101 -12.86 0.25 -4.07
CA GLN A 101 -13.22 1.68 -4.02
C GLN A 101 -12.07 2.62 -3.72
N GLY A 102 -10.95 2.12 -3.21
CA GLY A 102 -9.80 2.93 -2.84
C GLY A 102 -10.02 3.87 -1.65
N GLU A 103 -11.24 4.01 -1.18
CA GLU A 103 -11.62 4.80 -0.01
C GLU A 103 -12.55 3.99 0.88
N VAL A 104 -12.39 4.14 2.19
CA VAL A 104 -13.21 3.46 3.19
C VAL A 104 -13.49 4.41 4.36
N ALA A 105 -14.71 4.39 4.86
CA ALA A 105 -15.04 5.16 6.06
C ALA A 105 -14.36 4.54 7.29
N ALA A 106 -13.88 5.39 8.19
CA ALA A 106 -13.28 4.92 9.44
C ALA A 106 -14.24 4.02 10.24
N SER A 107 -15.56 4.33 10.18
CA SER A 107 -16.60 3.52 10.83
C SER A 107 -16.67 2.09 10.27
N ALA A 108 -16.44 1.89 8.97
CA ALA A 108 -16.45 0.56 8.37
C ALA A 108 -15.28 -0.29 8.89
N ILE A 109 -14.13 0.32 9.08
CA ILE A 109 -12.97 -0.34 9.69
C ILE A 109 -13.31 -0.79 11.10
N GLY A 110 -13.95 0.07 11.88
CA GLY A 110 -14.42 -0.24 13.23
C GLY A 110 -15.38 -1.43 13.27
N GLU A 111 -16.30 -1.51 12.31
CA GLU A 111 -17.23 -2.64 12.21
C GLU A 111 -16.51 -3.96 11.90
N TYR A 112 -15.58 -3.96 10.95
CA TYR A 112 -14.79 -5.15 10.63
C TYR A 112 -13.90 -5.56 11.80
N ALA A 113 -13.32 -4.58 12.50
CA ALA A 113 -12.53 -4.84 13.70
C ALA A 113 -13.39 -5.51 14.79
N ALA A 114 -14.61 -5.03 15.01
CA ALA A 114 -15.53 -5.62 15.96
C ALA A 114 -15.88 -7.07 15.61
N GLU A 115 -16.11 -7.37 14.33
CA GLU A 115 -16.37 -8.74 13.88
C GLU A 115 -15.17 -9.67 14.15
N GLU A 116 -13.96 -9.22 13.86
CA GLU A 116 -12.76 -10.01 14.11
C GLU A 116 -12.51 -10.22 15.61
N LEU A 117 -12.76 -9.19 16.42
CA LEU A 117 -12.64 -9.30 17.88
C LEU A 117 -13.64 -10.29 18.47
N ARG A 118 -14.86 -10.36 17.93
CA ARG A 118 -15.86 -11.36 18.37
C ARG A 118 -15.38 -12.78 18.08
N LYS A 119 -14.74 -13.01 16.93
CA LYS A 119 -14.17 -14.31 16.58
C LYS A 119 -13.03 -14.68 17.51
N ILE A 120 -12.16 -13.74 17.84
CA ILE A 120 -11.05 -13.92 18.76
C ILE A 120 -11.58 -14.22 20.17
N ASP A 121 -12.58 -13.48 20.63
CA ASP A 121 -13.17 -13.64 21.95
C ASP A 121 -13.83 -15.01 22.12
N LYS A 122 -14.54 -15.50 21.09
CA LYS A 122 -15.10 -16.85 21.11
C LYS A 122 -14.02 -17.93 21.25
N VAL A 123 -12.90 -17.76 20.59
CA VAL A 123 -11.77 -18.69 20.70
C VAL A 123 -11.12 -18.61 22.09
N ALA A 124 -11.06 -17.42 22.67
CA ALA A 124 -10.52 -17.22 24.01
C ALA A 124 -11.38 -17.86 25.13
N TYR A 125 -12.68 -18.05 24.89
CA TYR A 125 -13.61 -18.67 25.84
C TYR A 125 -13.66 -20.20 25.75
N VAL A 126 -12.96 -20.78 24.82
CA VAL A 126 -12.81 -22.24 24.70
C VAL A 126 -11.53 -22.69 25.41
#